data_6644230571b5f524cd84b92787b5d7c3
#
_entry.id   6644230571b5f524cd84b92787b5d7c3
#
_cell.length_a   1.000
_cell.length_b   1.000
_cell.length_c   1.000
_cell.angle_alpha   90.00
_cell.angle_beta   90.00
_cell.angle_gamma   90.00
#
_symmetry.space_group_name_H-M   'P 1'
#
loop_
_entity.id
_entity.type
_entity.pdbx_description
1 polymer ?
#
loop_
_entity_poly.entity_id
_entity_poly.type
_entity_poly.pdbx_seq_one_letter_code
_entity_poly.pdbx_strand_id
1 'polypeptide(L)'
;MATQILPPGEFIREELEARGWSQATFARILGRPLQTINQIINGKKAITAQTAKEIAAAFGTSPDVWMNLEMTWQLHSTPEPDGRILDRVRQVA
;
A
#
# COMPACT_ATOMS: atom_id res chain seq x y z
N MET A 1 -9.82 -20.88 7.81
CA MET A 1 -8.45 -20.35 7.85
C MET A 1 -8.48 -18.84 7.91
N ALA A 2 -7.69 -18.28 8.80
CA ALA A 2 -7.57 -16.84 8.87
C ALA A 2 -6.85 -16.32 7.62
N THR A 3 -7.41 -15.29 6.98
CA THR A 3 -6.74 -14.63 5.87
C THR A 3 -5.71 -13.66 6.44
N GLN A 4 -4.45 -13.85 6.05
CA GLN A 4 -3.39 -12.97 6.48
C GLN A 4 -3.44 -11.66 5.70
N ILE A 5 -3.39 -10.53 6.40
CA ILE A 5 -3.31 -9.21 5.79
C ILE A 5 -1.83 -8.88 5.61
N LEU A 6 -1.43 -8.64 4.37
CA LEU A 6 -0.05 -8.34 4.02
C LEU A 6 0.09 -6.89 3.59
N PRO A 7 1.26 -6.27 3.85
CA PRO A 7 1.53 -4.93 3.34
C PRO A 7 1.58 -4.95 1.81
N PRO A 8 1.18 -3.84 1.16
CA PRO A 8 1.16 -3.77 -0.31
C PRO A 8 2.49 -4.11 -0.97
N GLY A 9 3.60 -3.82 -0.30
CA GLY A 9 4.93 -4.13 -0.82
C GLY A 9 5.14 -5.60 -1.15
N GLU A 10 4.49 -6.51 -0.42
CA GLU A 10 4.61 -7.93 -0.69
C GLU A 10 3.97 -8.29 -2.03
N PHE A 11 2.84 -7.66 -2.35
CA PHE A 11 2.18 -7.86 -3.64
C PHE A 11 3.01 -7.28 -4.78
N ILE A 12 3.68 -6.14 -4.55
CA ILE A 12 4.60 -5.57 -5.53
C ILE A 12 5.76 -6.53 -5.78
N ARG A 13 6.33 -7.12 -4.72
CA ARG A 13 7.43 -8.08 -4.85
C ARG A 13 7.02 -9.27 -5.73
N GLU A 14 5.82 -9.81 -5.50
CA GLU A 14 5.30 -10.92 -6.30
C GLU A 14 5.19 -10.54 -7.78
N GLU A 15 4.68 -9.35 -8.07
CA GLU A 15 4.53 -8.89 -9.45
C GLU A 15 5.89 -8.69 -10.13
N LEU A 16 6.87 -8.16 -9.41
CA LEU A 16 8.22 -8.00 -9.93
C LEU A 16 8.85 -9.36 -10.22
N GLU A 17 8.69 -10.29 -9.30
CA GLU A 17 9.23 -11.64 -9.43
C GLU A 17 8.63 -12.36 -10.63
N ALA A 18 7.31 -12.26 -10.80
CA ALA A 18 6.60 -12.87 -11.92
C ALA A 18 7.06 -12.32 -13.27
N ARG A 19 7.51 -11.07 -13.32
CA ARG A 19 7.96 -10.42 -14.54
C ARG A 19 9.48 -10.47 -14.74
N GLY A 20 10.21 -10.95 -13.75
CA GLY A 20 11.66 -10.93 -13.78
C GLY A 20 12.24 -9.52 -13.72
N TRP A 21 11.53 -8.59 -13.09
CA TRP A 21 11.99 -7.20 -12.95
C TRP A 21 12.67 -7.00 -11.61
N SER A 22 13.82 -6.30 -11.64
CA SER A 22 14.44 -5.82 -10.41
C SER A 22 13.72 -4.57 -9.91
N GLN A 23 13.97 -4.19 -8.66
CA GLN A 23 13.44 -2.94 -8.13
C GLN A 23 13.98 -1.74 -8.91
N ALA A 24 15.23 -1.80 -9.35
CA ALA A 24 15.82 -0.74 -10.16
C ALA A 24 15.11 -0.60 -11.51
N THR A 25 14.77 -1.72 -12.15
CA THR A 25 14.01 -1.70 -13.40
C THR A 25 12.62 -1.09 -13.16
N PHE A 26 11.96 -1.49 -12.10
CA PHE A 26 10.64 -0.97 -11.75
C PHE A 26 10.68 0.54 -11.48
N ALA A 27 11.68 1.00 -10.73
CA ALA A 27 11.87 2.42 -10.47
C ALA A 27 12.03 3.20 -11.77
N ARG A 28 12.80 2.67 -12.71
CA ARG A 28 13.01 3.29 -14.01
C ARG A 28 11.71 3.34 -14.82
N ILE A 29 10.92 2.27 -14.79
CA ILE A 29 9.62 2.23 -15.49
C ILE A 29 8.69 3.29 -14.94
N LEU A 30 8.64 3.46 -13.60
CA LEU A 30 7.78 4.44 -12.96
C LEU A 30 8.34 5.86 -13.04
N GLY A 31 9.61 6.01 -13.41
CA GLY A 31 10.25 7.33 -13.41
C GLY A 31 10.49 7.88 -12.00
N ARG A 32 10.74 6.98 -11.03
CA ARG A 32 10.94 7.32 -9.64
C ARG A 32 12.32 6.90 -9.17
N PRO A 33 12.89 7.60 -8.18
CA PRO A 33 14.16 7.16 -7.60
C PRO A 33 14.03 5.76 -6.99
N LEU A 34 15.10 4.98 -7.09
CA LEU A 34 15.15 3.64 -6.51
C LEU A 34 14.83 3.65 -5.01
N GLN A 35 15.33 4.66 -4.30
CA GLN A 35 15.09 4.81 -2.87
C GLN A 35 13.60 4.90 -2.56
N THR A 36 12.86 5.66 -3.37
CA THR A 36 11.41 5.80 -3.20
C THR A 36 10.72 4.45 -3.36
N ILE A 37 11.12 3.68 -4.38
CA ILE A 37 10.55 2.35 -4.63
C ILE A 37 10.87 1.40 -3.47
N ASN A 38 12.10 1.41 -2.99
CA ASN A 38 12.50 0.60 -1.84
C ASN A 38 11.66 0.91 -0.61
N GLN A 39 11.39 2.20 -0.35
CA GLN A 39 10.59 2.63 0.78
C GLN A 39 9.14 2.16 0.67
N ILE A 40 8.57 2.22 -0.52
CA ILE A 40 7.21 1.74 -0.76
C ILE A 40 7.14 0.23 -0.55
N ILE A 41 8.07 -0.51 -1.13
CA ILE A 41 8.09 -1.97 -1.04
C ILE A 41 8.30 -2.42 0.41
N ASN A 42 9.14 -1.72 1.16
CA ASN A 42 9.43 -2.06 2.55
C ASN A 42 8.41 -1.49 3.55
N GLY A 43 7.35 -0.86 3.06
CA GLY A 43 6.28 -0.36 3.93
C GLY A 43 6.63 0.92 4.67
N LYS A 44 7.71 1.59 4.33
CA LYS A 44 8.14 2.84 4.98
C LYS A 44 7.48 4.07 4.35
N LYS A 45 6.89 3.93 3.19
CA LYS A 45 6.20 4.99 2.49
C LYS A 45 4.89 4.45 1.94
N ALA A 46 3.80 5.13 2.24
CA ALA A 46 2.47 4.71 1.80
C ALA A 46 2.30 4.87 0.29
N ILE A 47 1.45 4.04 -0.29
CA ILE A 47 1.03 4.19 -1.68
C ILE A 47 -0.01 5.31 -1.72
N THR A 48 0.29 6.36 -2.47
CA THR A 48 -0.63 7.46 -2.72
C THR A 48 -1.44 7.18 -3.97
N ALA A 49 -2.47 8.00 -4.23
CA ALA A 49 -3.25 7.88 -5.45
C ALA A 49 -2.38 7.98 -6.70
N GLN A 50 -1.41 8.90 -6.69
CA GLN A 50 -0.50 9.06 -7.82
C GLN A 50 0.35 7.81 -8.03
N THR A 51 0.94 7.28 -6.96
CA THR A 51 1.77 6.08 -7.03
C THR A 51 0.94 4.88 -7.46
N ALA A 52 -0.30 4.77 -6.97
CA ALA A 52 -1.20 3.68 -7.35
C ALA A 52 -1.46 3.67 -8.86
N LYS A 53 -1.66 4.85 -9.46
CA LYS A 53 -1.86 4.96 -10.90
C LYS A 53 -0.61 4.55 -11.67
N GLU A 54 0.56 4.91 -11.16
CA GLU A 54 1.84 4.54 -11.79
C GLU A 54 2.07 3.03 -11.74
N ILE A 55 1.86 2.44 -10.56
CA ILE A 55 2.00 1.00 -10.37
C ILE A 55 1.02 0.24 -11.26
N ALA A 56 -0.23 0.69 -11.27
CA ALA A 56 -1.27 0.07 -12.08
C ALA A 56 -0.93 0.11 -13.58
N ALA A 57 -0.41 1.24 -14.06
CA ALA A 57 0.01 1.37 -15.45
C ALA A 57 1.13 0.39 -15.78
N ALA A 58 2.10 0.22 -14.88
CA ALA A 58 3.22 -0.68 -15.10
C ALA A 58 2.80 -2.14 -15.12
N PHE A 59 1.85 -2.53 -14.28
CA PHE A 59 1.43 -3.93 -14.13
C PHE A 59 0.17 -4.28 -14.93
N GLY A 60 -0.49 -3.30 -15.53
CA GLY A 60 -1.74 -3.55 -16.27
C GLY A 60 -2.92 -3.86 -15.36
N THR A 61 -2.94 -3.30 -14.15
CA THR A 61 -4.01 -3.48 -13.20
C THR A 61 -4.77 -2.17 -12.99
N SER A 62 -5.83 -2.21 -12.16
CA SER A 62 -6.56 -1.01 -11.76
C SER A 62 -5.83 -0.31 -10.61
N PRO A 63 -5.80 1.04 -10.57
CA PRO A 63 -5.28 1.76 -9.42
C PRO A 63 -6.02 1.43 -8.12
N ASP A 64 -7.30 1.10 -8.22
CA ASP A 64 -8.14 0.75 -7.06
C ASP A 64 -7.56 -0.44 -6.30
N VAL A 65 -7.00 -1.41 -7.01
CA VAL A 65 -6.37 -2.59 -6.39
C VAL A 65 -5.30 -2.13 -5.38
N TRP A 66 -4.42 -1.22 -5.80
CA TRP A 66 -3.31 -0.78 -4.98
C TRP A 66 -3.76 0.11 -3.83
N MET A 67 -4.76 0.97 -4.06
CA MET A 67 -5.31 1.80 -2.99
C MET A 67 -6.06 0.95 -1.97
N ASN A 68 -6.79 -0.07 -2.42
CA ASN A 68 -7.49 -0.97 -1.49
C ASN A 68 -6.51 -1.78 -0.65
N LEU A 69 -5.42 -2.26 -1.22
CA LEU A 69 -4.38 -2.96 -0.47
C LEU A 69 -3.75 -2.05 0.59
N GLU A 70 -3.45 -0.81 0.22
CA GLU A 70 -2.88 0.16 1.15
C GLU A 70 -3.84 0.50 2.28
N MET A 71 -5.10 0.76 1.95
CA MET A 71 -6.12 1.10 2.94
C MET A 71 -6.33 -0.06 3.92
N THR A 72 -6.47 -1.27 3.41
CA THR A 72 -6.66 -2.46 4.25
C THR A 72 -5.48 -2.64 5.19
N TRP A 73 -4.26 -2.47 4.69
CA TRP A 73 -3.07 -2.58 5.51
C TRP A 73 -3.01 -1.51 6.59
N GLN A 74 -3.30 -0.26 6.23
CA GLN A 74 -3.28 0.86 7.19
C GLN A 74 -4.31 0.67 8.29
N LEU A 75 -5.52 0.26 7.94
CA LEU A 75 -6.57 0.01 8.93
C LEU A 75 -6.18 -1.13 9.87
N HIS A 76 -5.56 -2.18 9.34
CA HIS A 76 -5.11 -3.31 10.14
C HIS A 76 -3.96 -2.93 11.07
N SER A 77 -3.05 -2.07 10.62
CA SER A 77 -1.84 -1.70 11.35
C SER A 77 -2.05 -0.57 12.35
N THR A 78 -3.14 0.18 12.21
CA THR A 78 -3.43 1.33 13.06
C THR A 78 -4.20 0.88 14.29
N PRO A 79 -3.80 1.31 15.50
CA PRO A 79 -4.53 0.95 16.71
C PRO A 79 -5.96 1.47 16.69
N GLU A 80 -6.84 0.79 17.40
CA GLU A 80 -8.21 1.25 17.59
C GLU A 80 -8.23 2.59 18.31
N PRO A 81 -9.25 3.43 18.04
CA PRO A 81 -9.32 4.74 18.68
C PRO A 81 -9.57 4.63 20.17
N ASP A 82 -9.24 5.70 20.86
CA ASP A 82 -9.51 5.86 22.30
C ASP A 82 -11.02 5.72 22.55
N GLY A 83 -11.38 4.93 23.58
CA GLY A 83 -12.78 4.74 23.98
C GLY A 83 -13.49 6.02 24.40
N ARG A 84 -12.74 7.08 24.70
CA ARG A 84 -13.31 8.38 25.07
C ARG A 84 -14.10 9.03 23.95
N ILE A 85 -13.85 8.66 22.71
CA ILE A 85 -14.60 9.20 21.57
C ILE A 85 -16.06 8.81 21.73
N LEU A 86 -16.36 7.56 22.01
CA LEU A 86 -17.72 7.07 22.21
C LEU A 86 -18.38 7.74 23.42
N ASP A 87 -17.61 7.94 24.49
CA ASP A 87 -18.13 8.65 25.68
C ASP A 87 -18.54 10.08 25.36
N ARG A 88 -17.71 10.78 24.55
CA ARG A 88 -18.04 12.16 24.15
C ARG A 88 -19.26 12.21 23.24
N VAL A 89 -19.43 11.23 22.37
CA VAL A 89 -20.62 11.14 21.53
C VAL A 89 -21.86 11.01 22.40
N ARG A 90 -21.82 10.18 23.45
CA ARG A 90 -22.95 10.00 24.38
C ARG A 90 -23.29 11.27 25.14
N GLN A 91 -22.30 12.12 25.42
CA GLN A 91 -22.52 13.38 26.15
C GLN A 91 -23.29 14.42 25.32
N VAL A 92 -23.20 14.37 24.00
CA VAL A 92 -23.85 15.34 23.11
C VAL A 92 -25.05 14.78 22.38
N ALA A 93 -25.33 13.51 22.58
CA ALA A 93 -26.47 12.84 21.93
C ALA A 93 -27.82 13.25 22.54
#